data_617c570de799183cc4a39f652f35d5e0
#
_entry.id   617c570de799183cc4a39f652f35d5e0
#
_cell.length_a   1.000
_cell.length_b   1.000
_cell.length_c   1.000
_cell.angle_alpha   90.00
_cell.angle_beta   90.00
_cell.angle_gamma   90.00
#
_symmetry.space_group_name_H-M   'P 1'
#
loop_
_entity.id
_entity.type
_entity.pdbx_description
1 polymer ?
#
loop_
_entity_poly.entity_id
_entity_poly.type
_entity_poly.pdbx_seq_one_letter_code
_entity_poly.pdbx_strand_id
1 'polypeptide(L)'
;MKYGGLKNAWIHSDDIFVYGLNPRTTKNMQPNREALEELFTGIMATGIEHTNPTHGTLAGAIADERLIPNVSKIIRASPDNHIGIQCGFETGSIRLIGKYADRKLAPFKPTEWHWVVKTGIKTLNEHYWVPAFTLIMGLDNDETPEDSWETIRLIHEIETEQPESKFTVTPLTFVPIGLLEKSDFFDIGSTMDPAKLGVMYKTWQHNFRYGIQKFMHKVGRDNPIKNLFFAALARTLGGVPLTSMERFARHKGPEHEKVIEKIKASYW
;
A
#
# COMPACT_ATOMS: atom_id res chain seq x y z
N MET A 1 -18.51 -14.46 26.14
CA MET A 1 -19.52 -13.44 25.79
C MET A 1 -19.79 -13.53 24.30
N LYS A 2 -21.01 -13.82 23.88
CA LYS A 2 -21.39 -13.66 22.47
C LYS A 2 -21.65 -12.17 22.27
N TYR A 3 -20.76 -11.51 21.56
CA TYR A 3 -20.92 -10.09 21.23
C TYR A 3 -22.09 -9.93 20.23
N GLY A 4 -23.31 -9.82 20.73
CA GLY A 4 -24.50 -9.30 20.03
C GLY A 4 -24.69 -9.61 18.54
N GLY A 5 -24.18 -10.76 18.03
CA GLY A 5 -24.32 -11.13 16.62
C GLY A 5 -23.33 -10.44 15.66
N LEU A 6 -22.31 -9.72 16.15
CA LEU A 6 -21.26 -9.17 15.32
C LEU A 6 -20.43 -10.28 14.69
N LYS A 7 -20.28 -10.24 13.36
CA LYS A 7 -19.53 -11.22 12.58
C LYS A 7 -18.15 -10.73 12.16
N ASN A 8 -17.96 -9.42 12.15
CA ASN A 8 -16.75 -8.76 11.70
C ASN A 8 -16.10 -7.97 12.83
N ALA A 9 -14.77 -8.06 12.94
CA ALA A 9 -13.98 -7.25 13.86
C ALA A 9 -12.76 -6.65 13.12
N TRP A 10 -12.47 -5.39 13.39
CA TRP A 10 -11.24 -4.74 12.93
C TRP A 10 -10.32 -4.54 14.13
N ILE A 11 -9.09 -5.01 14.00
CA ILE A 11 -8.06 -4.82 15.03
C ILE A 11 -7.34 -3.52 14.72
N HIS A 12 -7.65 -2.48 15.48
CA HIS A 12 -6.98 -1.20 15.31
C HIS A 12 -5.64 -1.21 16.05
N SER A 13 -4.55 -1.01 15.31
CA SER A 13 -3.18 -0.90 15.83
C SER A 13 -2.36 -0.05 14.86
N ASP A 14 -1.28 0.56 15.33
CA ASP A 14 -0.33 1.27 14.46
C ASP A 14 0.52 0.31 13.62
N ASP A 15 0.86 -0.85 14.17
CA ASP A 15 1.49 -1.98 13.49
C ASP A 15 1.15 -3.27 14.23
N ILE A 16 0.38 -4.16 13.60
CA ILE A 16 -0.02 -5.41 14.21
C ILE A 16 1.18 -6.33 14.48
N PHE A 17 2.23 -6.26 13.65
CA PHE A 17 3.38 -7.15 13.74
C PHE A 17 4.32 -6.84 14.90
N VAL A 18 4.12 -5.70 15.57
CA VAL A 18 4.83 -5.40 16.83
C VAL A 18 4.09 -5.88 18.08
N TYR A 19 2.91 -6.48 17.93
CA TYR A 19 2.16 -7.03 19.06
C TYR A 19 2.94 -8.13 19.78
N GLY A 20 2.98 -8.04 21.11
CA GLY A 20 3.69 -9.00 21.94
C GLY A 20 5.21 -9.02 21.76
N LEU A 21 5.80 -7.98 21.15
CA LEU A 21 7.26 -7.89 21.03
C LEU A 21 7.90 -7.90 22.43
N ASN A 22 8.90 -8.76 22.58
CA ASN A 22 9.73 -8.73 23.75
C ASN A 22 10.61 -7.47 23.72
N PRO A 23 10.65 -6.63 24.76
CA PRO A 23 11.48 -5.43 24.80
C PRO A 23 12.98 -5.70 24.52
N ARG A 24 13.44 -6.94 24.78
CA ARG A 24 14.82 -7.35 24.47
C ARG A 24 15.07 -7.57 22.98
N THR A 25 14.03 -7.88 22.20
CA THR A 25 14.10 -8.09 20.76
C THR A 25 13.63 -6.89 19.94
N THR A 26 13.15 -5.84 20.60
CA THR A 26 12.60 -4.62 19.97
C THR A 26 13.61 -3.95 19.01
N LYS A 27 14.90 -4.09 19.25
CA LYS A 27 15.94 -3.55 18.34
C LYS A 27 15.88 -4.14 16.94
N ASN A 28 15.48 -5.42 16.83
CA ASN A 28 15.42 -6.14 15.57
C ASN A 28 13.99 -6.18 14.99
N MET A 29 12.99 -5.65 15.70
CA MET A 29 11.57 -5.65 15.30
C MET A 29 11.09 -7.00 14.77
N GLN A 30 11.67 -8.10 15.27
CA GLN A 30 11.29 -9.45 14.89
C GLN A 30 9.91 -9.77 15.49
N PRO A 31 8.88 -10.09 14.70
CA PRO A 31 7.55 -10.36 15.20
C PRO A 31 7.53 -11.50 16.24
N ASN A 32 6.68 -11.36 17.26
CA ASN A 32 6.40 -12.46 18.17
C ASN A 32 5.25 -13.30 17.57
N ARG A 33 5.61 -14.29 16.76
CA ARG A 33 4.63 -15.12 16.07
C ARG A 33 3.68 -15.83 17.04
N GLU A 34 4.17 -16.37 18.13
CA GLU A 34 3.35 -17.09 19.10
C GLU A 34 2.28 -16.18 19.72
N ALA A 35 2.66 -14.96 20.11
CA ALA A 35 1.71 -13.99 20.64
C ALA A 35 0.67 -13.57 19.61
N LEU A 36 1.07 -13.41 18.33
CA LEU A 36 0.13 -13.09 17.25
C LEU A 36 -0.83 -14.25 16.96
N GLU A 37 -0.35 -15.48 16.92
CA GLU A 37 -1.17 -16.67 16.75
C GLU A 37 -2.18 -16.81 17.90
N GLU A 38 -1.76 -16.57 19.14
CA GLU A 38 -2.63 -16.56 20.33
C GLU A 38 -3.69 -15.45 20.23
N LEU A 39 -3.31 -14.22 19.88
CA LEU A 39 -4.22 -13.10 19.69
C LEU A 39 -5.32 -13.44 18.68
N PHE A 40 -4.94 -13.86 17.48
CA PHE A 40 -5.91 -14.16 16.42
C PHE A 40 -6.78 -15.38 16.76
N THR A 41 -6.21 -16.40 17.39
CA THR A 41 -6.97 -17.55 17.89
C THR A 41 -8.01 -17.12 18.92
N GLY A 42 -7.64 -16.25 19.86
CA GLY A 42 -8.55 -15.70 20.87
C GLY A 42 -9.69 -14.91 20.23
N ILE A 43 -9.41 -14.08 19.23
CA ILE A 43 -10.42 -13.31 18.49
C ILE A 43 -11.40 -14.25 17.78
N MET A 44 -10.90 -15.23 17.05
CA MET A 44 -11.75 -16.18 16.32
C MET A 44 -12.59 -17.06 17.28
N ALA A 45 -12.09 -17.36 18.47
CA ALA A 45 -12.82 -18.09 19.50
C ALA A 45 -14.02 -17.31 20.07
N THR A 46 -14.08 -15.98 19.90
CA THR A 46 -15.26 -15.17 20.29
C THR A 46 -16.47 -15.37 19.36
N GLY A 47 -16.31 -16.07 18.23
CA GLY A 47 -17.36 -16.27 17.24
C GLY A 47 -17.34 -15.23 16.11
N ILE A 48 -16.30 -14.40 16.02
CA ILE A 48 -16.03 -13.54 14.87
C ILE A 48 -15.76 -14.42 13.64
N GLU A 49 -16.38 -14.10 12.52
CA GLU A 49 -16.21 -14.81 11.26
C GLU A 49 -15.13 -14.19 10.39
N HIS A 50 -14.99 -12.84 10.42
CA HIS A 50 -14.01 -12.08 9.66
C HIS A 50 -13.28 -11.09 10.56
N THR A 51 -11.96 -11.04 10.43
CA THR A 51 -11.12 -10.05 11.12
C THR A 51 -10.03 -9.53 10.21
N ASN A 52 -9.80 -8.21 10.30
CA ASN A 52 -8.71 -7.54 9.59
C ASN A 52 -7.90 -6.69 10.57
N PRO A 53 -6.56 -6.79 10.58
CA PRO A 53 -5.74 -5.77 11.22
C PRO A 53 -5.81 -4.48 10.39
N THR A 54 -5.79 -3.33 11.04
CA THR A 54 -5.82 -2.06 10.30
C THR A 54 -4.49 -1.74 9.66
N HIS A 55 -3.39 -1.89 10.38
CA HIS A 55 -2.06 -1.51 9.91
C HIS A 55 -1.00 -2.58 10.21
N GLY A 56 0.02 -2.62 9.36
CA GLY A 56 1.22 -3.43 9.54
C GLY A 56 2.34 -2.99 8.61
N THR A 57 3.58 -3.33 8.96
CA THR A 57 4.73 -3.07 8.09
C THR A 57 5.01 -4.26 7.17
N LEU A 58 5.49 -3.99 5.94
CA LEU A 58 5.92 -5.07 5.04
C LEU A 58 7.11 -5.85 5.62
N ALA A 59 8.03 -5.16 6.28
CA ALA A 59 9.16 -5.80 6.96
C ALA A 59 8.68 -6.78 8.04
N GLY A 60 7.72 -6.37 8.88
CA GLY A 60 7.11 -7.25 9.88
C GLY A 60 6.42 -8.47 9.26
N ALA A 61 5.73 -8.30 8.13
CA ALA A 61 5.05 -9.39 7.44
C ALA A 61 6.01 -10.50 6.95
N ILE A 62 7.25 -10.16 6.60
CA ILE A 62 8.22 -11.10 6.00
C ILE A 62 9.39 -11.48 6.92
N ALA A 63 9.49 -10.86 8.09
CA ALA A 63 10.59 -11.13 9.01
C ALA A 63 10.54 -12.53 9.64
N ASP A 64 9.37 -13.15 9.70
CA ASP A 64 9.20 -14.58 10.02
C ASP A 64 8.36 -15.22 8.89
N GLU A 65 8.95 -16.12 8.11
CA GLU A 65 8.33 -16.78 6.96
C GLU A 65 7.06 -17.58 7.30
N ARG A 66 6.88 -17.98 8.57
CA ARG A 66 5.72 -18.75 9.03
C ARG A 66 4.60 -17.87 9.55
N LEU A 67 4.85 -16.58 9.80
CA LEU A 67 3.88 -15.69 10.43
C LEU A 67 2.61 -15.54 9.59
N ILE A 68 2.74 -15.04 8.36
CA ILE A 68 1.59 -14.81 7.48
C ILE A 68 0.85 -16.12 7.14
N PRO A 69 1.54 -17.23 6.77
CA PRO A 69 0.88 -18.52 6.56
C PRO A 69 0.04 -19.00 7.74
N ASN A 70 0.58 -18.90 8.97
CA ASN A 70 -0.09 -19.41 10.16
C ASN A 70 -1.26 -18.52 10.56
N VAL A 71 -1.06 -17.21 10.62
CA VAL A 71 -2.15 -16.26 10.92
C VAL A 71 -3.28 -16.38 9.89
N SER A 72 -2.96 -16.51 8.61
CA SER A 72 -3.95 -16.68 7.54
C SER A 72 -4.84 -17.90 7.73
N LYS A 73 -4.27 -19.01 8.17
CA LYS A 73 -5.05 -20.22 8.52
C LYS A 73 -6.00 -19.98 9.70
N ILE A 74 -5.50 -19.29 10.75
CA ILE A 74 -6.29 -19.00 11.95
C ILE A 74 -7.51 -18.12 11.60
N ILE A 75 -7.30 -17.06 10.81
CA ILE A 75 -8.37 -16.11 10.43
C ILE A 75 -9.15 -16.55 9.19
N ARG A 76 -8.86 -17.73 8.65
CA ARG A 76 -9.52 -18.35 7.50
C ARG A 76 -9.44 -17.52 6.23
N ALA A 77 -8.28 -16.90 6.00
CA ALA A 77 -8.02 -16.19 4.76
C ALA A 77 -8.16 -17.15 3.56
N SER A 78 -8.85 -16.72 2.51
CA SER A 78 -9.19 -17.57 1.36
C SER A 78 -9.55 -16.71 0.13
N PRO A 79 -9.75 -17.29 -1.06
CA PRO A 79 -10.23 -16.57 -2.22
C PRO A 79 -11.52 -15.78 -2.00
N ASP A 80 -12.37 -16.25 -1.06
CA ASP A 80 -13.66 -15.61 -0.74
C ASP A 80 -13.58 -14.75 0.53
N ASN A 81 -12.47 -14.83 1.28
CA ASN A 81 -12.22 -14.06 2.50
C ASN A 81 -10.83 -13.41 2.42
N HIS A 82 -10.70 -12.32 1.65
CA HIS A 82 -9.45 -11.56 1.59
C HIS A 82 -9.29 -10.69 2.83
N ILE A 83 -8.06 -10.59 3.30
CA ILE A 83 -7.68 -9.78 4.44
C ILE A 83 -7.09 -8.47 3.94
N GLY A 84 -7.71 -7.34 4.28
CA GLY A 84 -7.15 -6.01 4.02
C GLY A 84 -6.18 -5.61 5.11
N ILE A 85 -5.07 -4.96 4.72
CA ILE A 85 -4.13 -4.36 5.67
C ILE A 85 -3.55 -3.08 5.06
N GLN A 86 -3.51 -2.00 5.81
CA GLN A 86 -2.82 -0.79 5.40
C GLN A 86 -1.34 -0.90 5.74
N CYS A 87 -0.48 -0.60 4.76
CA CYS A 87 0.97 -0.62 4.93
C CYS A 87 1.58 0.70 4.45
N GLY A 88 2.60 1.19 5.16
CA GLY A 88 3.39 2.31 4.68
C GLY A 88 4.30 1.86 3.54
N PHE A 89 4.08 2.42 2.34
CA PHE A 89 5.04 2.37 1.24
C PHE A 89 6.02 3.52 1.35
N GLU A 90 5.55 4.63 1.87
CA GLU A 90 6.21 5.93 2.09
C GLU A 90 6.79 6.51 0.81
N THR A 91 7.80 5.87 0.21
CA THR A 91 8.47 6.25 -1.04
C THR A 91 9.21 5.05 -1.62
N GLY A 92 9.49 5.07 -2.92
CA GLY A 92 10.40 4.12 -3.56
C GLY A 92 11.87 4.49 -3.41
N SER A 93 12.18 5.70 -2.93
CA SER A 93 13.56 6.15 -2.78
C SER A 93 14.25 5.51 -1.58
N ILE A 94 15.32 4.75 -1.86
CA ILE A 94 16.17 4.15 -0.84
C ILE A 94 16.78 5.22 0.07
N ARG A 95 17.14 6.36 -0.48
CA ARG A 95 17.69 7.50 0.26
C ARG A 95 16.69 8.03 1.29
N LEU A 96 15.46 8.30 0.85
CA LEU A 96 14.42 8.86 1.72
C LEU A 96 13.93 7.85 2.76
N ILE A 97 13.80 6.58 2.40
CA ILE A 97 13.49 5.51 3.35
C ILE A 97 14.54 5.44 4.44
N GLY A 98 15.82 5.45 4.09
CA GLY A 98 16.90 5.42 5.05
C GLY A 98 16.95 6.64 5.97
N LYS A 99 16.51 7.80 5.48
CA LYS A 99 16.50 9.04 6.26
C LYS A 99 15.30 9.15 7.21
N TYR A 100 14.12 8.72 6.78
CA TYR A 100 12.87 9.01 7.50
C TYR A 100 12.13 7.80 8.06
N ALA A 101 12.40 6.60 7.54
CA ALA A 101 11.61 5.41 7.86
C ALA A 101 12.46 4.15 8.12
N ASP A 102 13.74 4.29 8.46
CA ASP A 102 14.66 3.18 8.71
C ASP A 102 14.14 2.16 9.74
N ARG A 103 13.49 2.67 10.79
CA ARG A 103 12.90 1.80 11.84
C ARG A 103 11.74 0.94 11.35
N LYS A 104 11.00 1.38 10.32
CA LYS A 104 9.91 0.59 9.71
C LYS A 104 10.42 -0.57 8.89
N LEU A 105 11.70 -0.57 8.55
CA LEU A 105 12.39 -1.61 7.79
C LEU A 105 12.97 -2.73 8.64
N ALA A 106 13.16 -2.50 9.93
CA ALA A 106 13.79 -3.52 10.78
C ALA A 106 13.05 -4.87 10.69
N PRO A 107 13.77 -5.99 10.54
CA PRO A 107 15.22 -6.16 10.71
C PRO A 107 16.08 -5.88 9.46
N PHE A 108 15.48 -5.46 8.34
CA PHE A 108 16.17 -5.24 7.08
C PHE A 108 16.85 -3.85 7.01
N LYS A 109 17.73 -3.67 6.03
CA LYS A 109 18.44 -2.41 5.78
C LYS A 109 17.70 -1.56 4.74
N PRO A 110 17.88 -0.23 4.71
CA PRO A 110 17.30 0.62 3.67
C PRO A 110 17.61 0.17 2.24
N THR A 111 18.82 -0.35 1.98
CA THR A 111 19.22 -0.87 0.66
C THR A 111 18.42 -2.10 0.20
N GLU A 112 17.71 -2.76 1.11
CA GLU A 112 16.86 -3.92 0.81
C GLU A 112 15.39 -3.52 0.56
N TRP A 113 15.06 -2.21 0.59
CA TRP A 113 13.69 -1.72 0.55
C TRP A 113 12.88 -2.25 -0.64
N HIS A 114 13.41 -2.19 -1.85
CA HIS A 114 12.72 -2.69 -3.03
C HIS A 114 12.42 -4.19 -2.93
N TRP A 115 13.36 -4.95 -2.40
CA TRP A 115 13.15 -6.37 -2.15
C TRP A 115 12.09 -6.61 -1.07
N VAL A 116 12.12 -5.85 0.02
CA VAL A 116 11.12 -5.92 1.11
C VAL A 116 9.71 -5.65 0.55
N VAL A 117 9.56 -4.62 -0.28
CA VAL A 117 8.27 -4.28 -0.89
C VAL A 117 7.78 -5.41 -1.80
N LYS A 118 8.62 -5.87 -2.73
CA LYS A 118 8.25 -6.93 -3.68
C LYS A 118 7.94 -8.24 -2.97
N THR A 119 8.77 -8.65 -2.02
CA THR A 119 8.58 -9.88 -1.24
C THR A 119 7.36 -9.78 -0.33
N GLY A 120 7.16 -8.63 0.33
CA GLY A 120 6.02 -8.40 1.20
C GLY A 120 4.69 -8.50 0.45
N ILE A 121 4.58 -7.86 -0.71
CA ILE A 121 3.39 -7.96 -1.57
C ILE A 121 3.13 -9.42 -1.97
N LYS A 122 4.17 -10.11 -2.44
CA LYS A 122 4.07 -11.52 -2.85
C LYS A 122 3.58 -12.39 -1.69
N THR A 123 4.25 -12.32 -0.54
CA THR A 123 3.91 -13.13 0.66
C THR A 123 2.48 -12.88 1.11
N LEU A 124 2.07 -11.61 1.20
CA LEU A 124 0.71 -11.26 1.58
C LEU A 124 -0.32 -11.80 0.58
N ASN A 125 -0.09 -11.61 -0.73
CA ASN A 125 -1.03 -12.06 -1.76
C ASN A 125 -1.15 -13.59 -1.86
N GLU A 126 -0.08 -14.34 -1.69
CA GLU A 126 -0.07 -15.81 -1.68
C GLU A 126 -0.97 -16.36 -0.57
N HIS A 127 -1.19 -15.58 0.48
CA HIS A 127 -2.02 -15.94 1.63
C HIS A 127 -3.33 -15.12 1.71
N TYR A 128 -3.79 -14.56 0.58
CA TYR A 128 -5.06 -13.83 0.42
C TYR A 128 -5.13 -12.51 1.20
N TRP A 129 -3.99 -11.89 1.50
CA TRP A 129 -3.96 -10.54 2.04
C TRP A 129 -3.78 -9.53 0.90
N VAL A 130 -4.44 -8.38 1.03
CA VAL A 130 -4.37 -7.29 0.04
C VAL A 130 -3.87 -6.02 0.75
N PRO A 131 -2.62 -5.63 0.54
CA PRO A 131 -2.10 -4.41 1.11
C PRO A 131 -2.67 -3.17 0.42
N ALA A 132 -3.08 -2.20 1.23
CA ALA A 132 -3.41 -0.85 0.82
C ALA A 132 -2.27 0.07 1.26
N PHE A 133 -1.48 0.55 0.31
CA PHE A 133 -0.31 1.37 0.60
C PHE A 133 -0.65 2.84 0.76
N THR A 134 0.04 3.49 1.68
CA THR A 134 0.17 4.94 1.75
C THR A 134 1.56 5.35 1.25
N LEU A 135 1.59 6.32 0.36
CA LEU A 135 2.80 6.91 -0.22
C LEU A 135 2.80 8.40 0.12
N ILE A 136 3.93 8.93 0.57
CA ILE A 136 4.05 10.33 0.99
C ILE A 136 4.82 11.10 -0.08
N MET A 137 4.21 12.14 -0.62
CA MET A 137 4.85 13.09 -1.54
C MET A 137 5.28 14.33 -0.79
N GLY A 138 6.44 14.84 -1.11
CA GLY A 138 7.02 16.01 -0.42
C GLY A 138 7.55 15.66 0.97
N LEU A 139 8.00 14.42 1.17
CA LEU A 139 8.51 13.93 2.47
C LEU A 139 9.71 14.74 2.98
N ASP A 140 10.44 15.36 2.07
CA ASP A 140 11.61 16.19 2.41
C ASP A 140 11.69 17.39 1.46
N ASN A 141 12.14 18.53 1.97
CA ASN A 141 12.39 19.70 1.15
C ASN A 141 13.55 19.49 0.16
N ASP A 142 14.42 18.51 0.42
CA ASP A 142 15.49 18.10 -0.49
C ASP A 142 15.12 16.87 -1.35
N GLU A 143 13.83 16.47 -1.37
CA GLU A 143 13.33 15.43 -2.27
C GLU A 143 13.59 15.83 -3.73
N THR A 144 14.41 15.02 -4.40
CA THR A 144 14.81 15.27 -5.79
C THR A 144 13.86 14.61 -6.80
N PRO A 145 13.85 15.06 -8.07
CA PRO A 145 13.10 14.33 -9.11
C PRO A 145 13.50 12.86 -9.23
N GLU A 146 14.75 12.50 -8.93
CA GLU A 146 15.20 11.09 -8.95
C GLU A 146 14.52 10.24 -7.89
N ASP A 147 14.28 10.75 -6.70
CA ASP A 147 13.54 10.04 -5.64
C ASP A 147 12.12 9.69 -6.10
N SER A 148 11.47 10.64 -6.78
CA SER A 148 10.16 10.42 -7.38
C SER A 148 10.21 9.37 -8.51
N TRP A 149 11.26 9.40 -9.36
CA TRP A 149 11.44 8.39 -10.41
C TRP A 149 11.74 7.01 -9.86
N GLU A 150 12.47 6.86 -8.76
CA GLU A 150 12.66 5.59 -8.06
C GLU A 150 11.31 4.99 -7.64
N THR A 151 10.42 5.84 -7.11
CA THR A 151 9.06 5.41 -6.74
C THR A 151 8.26 4.93 -7.96
N ILE A 152 8.29 5.66 -9.07
CA ILE A 152 7.61 5.28 -10.32
C ILE A 152 8.16 3.96 -10.85
N ARG A 153 9.49 3.80 -10.86
CA ARG A 153 10.15 2.56 -11.31
C ARG A 153 9.77 1.37 -10.44
N LEU A 154 9.80 1.52 -9.13
CA LEU A 154 9.45 0.42 -8.22
C LEU A 154 8.01 -0.06 -8.43
N ILE A 155 7.04 0.84 -8.58
CA ILE A 155 5.66 0.46 -8.88
C ILE A 155 5.59 -0.27 -10.22
N HIS A 156 6.30 0.20 -11.25
CA HIS A 156 6.34 -0.44 -12.56
C HIS A 156 6.98 -1.83 -12.52
N GLU A 157 8.09 -1.98 -11.80
CA GLU A 157 8.75 -3.27 -11.62
C GLU A 157 7.83 -4.29 -10.95
N ILE A 158 7.09 -3.88 -9.92
CA ILE A 158 6.11 -4.76 -9.27
C ILE A 158 5.03 -5.18 -10.28
N GLU A 159 4.49 -4.26 -11.07
CA GLU A 159 3.48 -4.57 -12.08
C GLU A 159 3.98 -5.54 -13.14
N THR A 160 5.27 -5.45 -13.50
CA THR A 160 5.90 -6.26 -14.54
C THR A 160 6.33 -7.64 -14.02
N GLU A 161 6.96 -7.67 -12.85
CA GLU A 161 7.48 -8.90 -12.25
C GLU A 161 6.38 -9.74 -11.57
N GLN A 162 5.33 -9.07 -11.09
CA GLN A 162 4.22 -9.67 -10.35
C GLN A 162 2.87 -9.21 -10.93
N PRO A 163 2.55 -9.52 -12.19
CA PRO A 163 1.35 -8.98 -12.88
C PRO A 163 0.03 -9.37 -12.21
N GLU A 164 0.01 -10.45 -11.43
CA GLU A 164 -1.16 -10.89 -10.66
C GLU A 164 -1.23 -10.31 -9.25
N SER A 165 -0.25 -9.48 -8.85
CA SER A 165 -0.23 -8.87 -7.53
C SER A 165 -1.45 -7.99 -7.28
N LYS A 166 -1.91 -7.98 -6.04
CA LYS A 166 -3.11 -7.27 -5.59
C LYS A 166 -2.72 -6.28 -4.51
N PHE A 167 -2.65 -5.01 -4.85
CA PHE A 167 -2.41 -3.92 -3.92
C PHE A 167 -3.00 -2.62 -4.46
N THR A 168 -3.18 -1.64 -3.60
CA THR A 168 -3.54 -0.27 -3.97
C THR A 168 -2.51 0.70 -3.39
N VAL A 169 -2.36 1.87 -4.01
CA VAL A 169 -1.45 2.91 -3.54
C VAL A 169 -2.19 4.23 -3.43
N THR A 170 -2.24 4.81 -2.23
CA THR A 170 -2.84 6.12 -1.99
C THR A 170 -1.73 7.15 -1.82
N PRO A 171 -1.53 8.06 -2.79
CA PRO A 171 -0.59 9.15 -2.64
C PRO A 171 -1.16 10.19 -1.67
N LEU A 172 -0.40 10.50 -0.64
CA LEU A 172 -0.69 11.51 0.36
C LEU A 172 0.32 12.64 0.26
N THR A 173 -0.11 13.86 0.52
CA THR A 173 0.81 14.99 0.68
C THR A 173 1.40 14.99 2.07
N PHE A 174 2.68 15.33 2.19
CA PHE A 174 3.34 15.46 3.48
C PHE A 174 2.69 16.57 4.31
N VAL A 175 2.34 16.25 5.55
CA VAL A 175 1.84 17.19 6.56
C VAL A 175 2.81 17.14 7.74
N PRO A 176 3.50 18.25 8.07
CA PRO A 176 4.46 18.27 9.16
C PRO A 176 3.73 18.15 10.52
N ILE A 177 4.02 17.07 11.24
CA ILE A 177 3.48 16.81 12.58
C ILE A 177 4.57 16.25 13.51
N GLY A 178 4.40 16.40 14.81
CA GLY A 178 5.31 15.83 15.80
C GLY A 178 6.74 16.36 15.67
N LEU A 179 7.70 15.47 15.50
CA LEU A 179 9.12 15.84 15.36
C LEU A 179 9.42 16.66 14.11
N LEU A 180 8.55 16.59 13.09
CA LEU A 180 8.67 17.31 11.82
C LEU A 180 7.79 18.56 11.75
N GLU A 181 7.20 18.99 12.86
CA GLU A 181 6.28 20.15 12.93
C GLU A 181 6.88 21.47 12.38
N LYS A 182 8.21 21.57 12.40
CA LYS A 182 8.93 22.75 11.88
C LYS A 182 9.28 22.65 10.39
N SER A 183 8.96 21.54 9.74
CA SER A 183 9.17 21.37 8.31
C SER A 183 8.11 22.12 7.50
N ASP A 184 8.47 22.53 6.28
CA ASP A 184 7.52 23.20 5.40
C ASP A 184 6.40 22.23 4.95
N PHE A 185 5.20 22.77 4.82
CA PHE A 185 4.06 22.05 4.31
C PHE A 185 4.17 21.86 2.78
N PHE A 186 3.88 20.66 2.30
CA PHE A 186 3.84 20.40 0.87
C PHE A 186 2.56 20.98 0.23
N ASP A 187 2.73 22.06 -0.53
CA ASP A 187 1.63 22.66 -1.29
C ASP A 187 1.61 22.16 -2.75
N ILE A 188 0.54 21.44 -3.11
CA ILE A 188 0.35 20.89 -4.47
C ILE A 188 0.41 22.00 -5.53
N GLY A 189 -0.10 23.20 -5.22
CA GLY A 189 -0.17 24.31 -6.19
C GLY A 189 1.19 24.83 -6.61
N SER A 190 2.09 25.03 -5.63
CA SER A 190 3.40 25.66 -5.83
C SER A 190 4.56 24.68 -5.92
N THR A 191 4.48 23.54 -5.20
CA THR A 191 5.61 22.61 -5.04
C THR A 191 5.50 21.32 -5.88
N MET A 192 4.42 21.16 -6.66
CA MET A 192 4.25 20.02 -7.56
C MET A 192 5.18 20.14 -8.78
N ASP A 193 6.35 19.53 -8.70
CA ASP A 193 7.24 19.38 -9.84
C ASP A 193 6.77 18.28 -10.82
N PRO A 194 7.35 18.21 -12.04
CA PRO A 194 6.95 17.20 -13.01
C PRO A 194 7.06 15.74 -12.51
N ALA A 195 8.11 15.40 -11.75
CA ALA A 195 8.34 14.04 -11.28
C ALA A 195 7.34 13.63 -10.19
N LYS A 196 7.01 14.52 -9.26
CA LYS A 196 5.95 14.30 -8.24
C LYS A 196 4.57 14.13 -8.88
N LEU A 197 4.27 14.94 -9.92
CA LEU A 197 3.05 14.72 -10.71
C LEU A 197 3.05 13.32 -11.36
N GLY A 198 4.23 12.89 -11.85
CA GLY A 198 4.43 11.54 -12.38
C GLY A 198 4.12 10.44 -11.36
N VAL A 199 4.57 10.59 -10.10
CA VAL A 199 4.24 9.66 -9.01
C VAL A 199 2.72 9.60 -8.80
N MET A 200 2.06 10.74 -8.69
CA MET A 200 0.60 10.81 -8.53
C MET A 200 -0.12 10.15 -9.72
N TYR A 201 0.30 10.44 -10.94
CA TYR A 201 -0.29 9.84 -12.15
C TYR A 201 -0.09 8.32 -12.18
N LYS A 202 1.13 7.83 -11.89
CA LYS A 202 1.46 6.40 -11.86
C LYS A 202 0.66 5.63 -10.81
N THR A 203 0.51 6.19 -9.62
CA THR A 203 -0.27 5.55 -8.55
C THR A 203 -1.75 5.44 -8.90
N TRP A 204 -2.36 6.51 -9.47
CA TRP A 204 -3.74 6.45 -9.93
C TRP A 204 -3.92 5.53 -11.14
N GLN A 205 -2.97 5.51 -12.09
CA GLN A 205 -2.96 4.58 -13.20
C GLN A 205 -2.94 3.12 -12.70
N HIS A 206 -2.09 2.81 -11.70
CA HIS A 206 -2.04 1.50 -11.06
C HIS A 206 -3.39 1.14 -10.41
N ASN A 207 -3.91 2.02 -9.58
CA ASN A 207 -5.18 1.79 -8.87
C ASN A 207 -6.34 1.58 -9.85
N PHE A 208 -6.37 2.35 -10.95
CA PHE A 208 -7.38 2.23 -11.98
C PHE A 208 -7.32 0.86 -12.67
N ARG A 209 -6.13 0.42 -13.07
CA ARG A 209 -5.93 -0.91 -13.67
C ARG A 209 -6.31 -2.03 -12.72
N TYR A 210 -5.81 -1.95 -11.49
CA TYR A 210 -6.06 -2.96 -10.48
C TYR A 210 -7.49 -2.94 -9.95
N GLY A 211 -7.94 -1.78 -9.46
CA GLY A 211 -9.24 -1.63 -8.83
C GLY A 211 -10.39 -1.94 -9.78
N ILE A 212 -10.30 -1.44 -11.03
CA ILE A 212 -11.36 -1.59 -12.01
C ILE A 212 -11.35 -2.94 -12.71
N GLN A 213 -10.18 -3.38 -13.17
CA GLN A 213 -10.11 -4.62 -13.96
C GLN A 213 -10.19 -5.88 -13.11
N LYS A 214 -9.56 -5.90 -11.93
CA LYS A 214 -9.47 -7.10 -11.09
C LYS A 214 -10.56 -7.20 -10.03
N PHE A 215 -10.94 -6.09 -9.41
CA PHE A 215 -11.96 -6.09 -8.36
C PHE A 215 -13.39 -6.22 -8.91
N MET A 216 -13.66 -5.58 -10.04
CA MET A 216 -14.99 -5.61 -10.67
C MET A 216 -15.36 -6.96 -11.27
N HIS A 217 -14.38 -7.76 -11.72
CA HIS A 217 -14.66 -9.14 -12.13
C HIS A 217 -15.24 -10.01 -11.00
N LYS A 218 -14.99 -9.66 -9.73
CA LYS A 218 -15.57 -10.37 -8.58
C LYS A 218 -17.00 -9.91 -8.24
N VAL A 219 -17.29 -8.62 -8.36
CA VAL A 219 -18.60 -8.04 -7.99
C VAL A 219 -19.70 -8.40 -8.98
N GLY A 220 -19.35 -8.73 -10.23
CA GLY A 220 -20.29 -9.00 -11.30
C GLY A 220 -20.46 -10.47 -11.70
N ARG A 221 -19.84 -11.42 -10.99
CA ARG A 221 -19.86 -12.84 -11.38
C ARG A 221 -21.25 -13.41 -11.68
N ASP A 222 -22.27 -12.91 -10.99
CA ASP A 222 -23.62 -13.48 -11.06
C ASP A 222 -24.60 -12.71 -11.97
N ASN A 223 -24.20 -11.55 -12.52
CA ASN A 223 -25.08 -10.74 -13.35
C ASN A 223 -24.32 -9.89 -14.38
N PRO A 224 -24.34 -10.26 -15.68
CA PRO A 224 -23.61 -9.57 -16.75
C PRO A 224 -24.02 -8.10 -16.93
N ILE A 225 -25.26 -7.73 -16.63
CA ILE A 225 -25.73 -6.34 -16.74
C ILE A 225 -25.13 -5.48 -15.61
N LYS A 226 -25.11 -6.01 -14.38
CA LYS A 226 -24.42 -5.34 -13.26
C LYS A 226 -22.94 -5.19 -13.56
N ASN A 227 -22.29 -6.20 -14.15
CA ASN A 227 -20.89 -6.16 -14.55
C ASN A 227 -20.62 -5.03 -15.54
N LEU A 228 -21.46 -4.90 -16.58
CA LEU A 228 -21.32 -3.84 -17.59
C LEU A 228 -21.50 -2.44 -16.96
N PHE A 229 -22.52 -2.29 -16.11
CA PHE A 229 -22.78 -1.02 -15.41
C PHE A 229 -21.62 -0.62 -14.50
N PHE A 230 -21.13 -1.55 -13.67
CA PHE A 230 -19.99 -1.28 -12.79
C PHE A 230 -18.69 -1.06 -13.57
N ALA A 231 -18.46 -1.78 -14.67
CA ALA A 231 -17.29 -1.54 -15.51
C ALA A 231 -17.34 -0.15 -16.17
N ALA A 232 -18.50 0.29 -16.64
CA ALA A 232 -18.69 1.64 -17.18
C ALA A 232 -18.51 2.72 -16.10
N LEU A 233 -19.13 2.55 -14.93
CA LEU A 233 -19.01 3.46 -13.79
C LEU A 233 -17.54 3.57 -13.34
N ALA A 234 -16.86 2.45 -13.22
CA ALA A 234 -15.48 2.39 -12.82
C ALA A 234 -14.54 3.06 -13.84
N ARG A 235 -14.76 2.85 -15.15
CA ARG A 235 -14.02 3.57 -16.21
C ARG A 235 -14.23 5.07 -16.13
N THR A 236 -15.48 5.51 -15.89
CA THR A 236 -15.79 6.93 -15.77
C THR A 236 -15.14 7.54 -14.53
N LEU A 237 -15.38 6.95 -13.36
CA LEU A 237 -14.84 7.45 -12.08
C LEU A 237 -13.32 7.36 -12.00
N GLY A 238 -12.72 6.28 -12.49
CA GLY A 238 -11.27 6.08 -12.48
C GLY A 238 -10.55 6.95 -13.52
N GLY A 239 -11.19 7.25 -14.65
CA GLY A 239 -10.62 8.12 -15.68
C GLY A 239 -10.59 9.61 -15.29
N VAL A 240 -11.48 10.06 -14.41
CA VAL A 240 -11.55 11.48 -14.00
C VAL A 240 -10.25 11.97 -13.36
N PRO A 241 -9.63 11.28 -12.37
CA PRO A 241 -8.37 11.74 -11.80
C PRO A 241 -7.24 11.83 -12.83
N LEU A 242 -7.08 10.82 -13.68
CA LEU A 242 -6.04 10.80 -14.71
C LEU A 242 -6.21 11.94 -15.70
N THR A 243 -7.45 12.14 -16.21
CA THR A 243 -7.75 13.25 -17.11
C THR A 243 -7.53 14.62 -16.45
N SER A 244 -7.84 14.73 -15.16
CA SER A 244 -7.61 15.98 -14.40
C SER A 244 -6.10 16.26 -14.26
N MET A 245 -5.29 15.24 -13.99
CA MET A 245 -3.83 15.40 -13.94
C MET A 245 -3.23 15.73 -15.31
N GLU A 246 -3.74 15.17 -16.39
CA GLU A 246 -3.33 15.53 -17.76
C GLU A 246 -3.67 16.99 -18.10
N ARG A 247 -4.84 17.47 -17.68
CA ARG A 247 -5.21 18.90 -17.84
C ARG A 247 -4.29 19.79 -17.00
N PHE A 248 -4.02 19.39 -15.76
CA PHE A 248 -3.09 20.12 -14.90
C PHE A 248 -1.68 20.18 -15.50
N ALA A 249 -1.17 19.05 -16.02
CA ALA A 249 0.12 19.00 -16.69
C ALA A 249 0.20 19.98 -17.85
N ARG A 250 -0.81 20.03 -18.72
CA ARG A 250 -0.90 20.99 -19.83
C ARG A 250 -0.89 22.44 -19.35
N HIS A 251 -1.60 22.74 -18.27
CA HIS A 251 -1.62 24.08 -17.69
C HIS A 251 -0.25 24.50 -17.11
N LYS A 252 0.47 23.55 -16.50
CA LYS A 252 1.81 23.77 -15.92
C LYS A 252 2.91 23.88 -16.98
N GLY A 253 2.74 23.28 -18.16
CA GLY A 253 3.63 23.41 -19.28
C GLY A 253 4.35 22.13 -19.73
N PRO A 254 5.22 22.25 -20.75
CA PRO A 254 5.76 21.12 -21.50
C PRO A 254 6.50 20.05 -20.67
N GLU A 255 7.19 20.45 -19.61
CA GLU A 255 7.95 19.50 -18.78
C GLU A 255 7.02 18.55 -18.01
N HIS A 256 5.87 19.05 -17.52
CA HIS A 256 4.86 18.24 -16.87
C HIS A 256 4.16 17.31 -17.87
N GLU A 257 3.85 17.79 -19.06
CA GLU A 257 3.28 16.96 -20.13
C GLU A 257 4.22 15.83 -20.53
N LYS A 258 5.51 16.11 -20.74
CA LYS A 258 6.51 15.09 -21.09
C LYS A 258 6.57 13.94 -20.07
N VAL A 259 6.48 14.23 -18.78
CA VAL A 259 6.48 13.18 -17.75
C VAL A 259 5.25 12.29 -17.87
N ILE A 260 4.07 12.86 -18.03
CA ILE A 260 2.85 12.09 -18.23
C ILE A 260 2.93 11.21 -19.47
N GLU A 261 3.37 11.78 -20.60
CA GLU A 261 3.51 11.02 -21.85
C GLU A 261 4.58 9.92 -21.75
N LYS A 262 5.68 10.17 -21.04
CA LYS A 262 6.68 9.14 -20.76
C LYS A 262 6.10 7.98 -19.96
N ILE A 263 5.31 8.26 -18.93
CA ILE A 263 4.65 7.22 -18.13
C ILE A 263 3.66 6.44 -19.00
N LYS A 264 2.85 7.11 -19.81
CA LYS A 264 1.94 6.45 -20.74
C LYS A 264 2.69 5.54 -21.72
N ALA A 265 3.76 6.01 -22.34
CA ALA A 265 4.50 5.25 -23.34
C ALA A 265 5.28 4.05 -22.79
N SER A 266 5.82 4.19 -21.58
CA SER A 266 6.72 3.18 -20.99
C SER A 266 5.99 2.14 -20.13
N TYR A 267 4.74 2.42 -19.72
CA TYR A 267 4.07 1.69 -18.66
C TYR A 267 2.60 1.31 -19.01
N TRP A 268 2.31 1.23 -20.33
CA TRP A 268 1.03 0.72 -20.83
C TRP A 268 1.12 -0.72 -21.31
#